data_2ca1567653b05ac18ffd839e4e3c9015
#
_entry.id   2ca1567653b05ac18ffd839e4e3c9015
#
_cell.length_a   1.000
_cell.length_b   1.000
_cell.length_c   1.000
_cell.angle_alpha   90.00
_cell.angle_beta   90.00
_cell.angle_gamma   90.00
#
_symmetry.space_group_name_H-M   'P 1'
#
loop_
_entity.id
_entity.type
_entity.pdbx_description
1 polymer ?
#
loop_
_entity_poly.entity_id
_entity_poly.type
_entity_poly.pdbx_seq_one_letter_code
_entity_poly.pdbx_strand_id
1 'polypeptide(L)'
;MNMIKLINASCADQTVDVVVNAANDGLWAGGGICGVIFGKAGRAELTEACSKYKTPLNDGDAVITPAFNMTNAKAIIHAVGPNFAVTPTAFKELFDAYYNSLVVLKDNGYHSISFPLISSGIFGGSLDNPVAESTKQCLRAYRKFTSDYPEYDVDVKLCAFTATEMKEAEQEYEAFKQAN
;
A
#
# COMPACT_ATOMS: atom_id res chain seq x y z
N MET A 1 -16.14 7.91 9.71
CA MET A 1 -16.21 6.53 10.24
C MET A 1 -15.00 5.74 9.74
N ASN A 2 -14.33 5.08 10.66
CA ASN A 2 -13.16 4.26 10.30
C ASN A 2 -13.59 2.89 9.82
N MET A 3 -13.03 2.44 8.71
CA MET A 3 -13.35 1.16 8.12
C MET A 3 -12.13 0.59 7.40
N ILE A 4 -11.94 -0.71 7.51
CA ILE A 4 -10.99 -1.43 6.67
C ILE A 4 -11.70 -2.66 6.09
N LYS A 5 -11.60 -2.84 4.78
CA LYS A 5 -12.16 -3.97 4.05
C LYS A 5 -11.09 -4.68 3.26
N LEU A 6 -11.17 -5.99 3.22
CA LEU A 6 -10.38 -6.83 2.32
C LEU A 6 -11.24 -7.14 1.09
N ILE A 7 -10.71 -6.85 -0.11
CA ILE A 7 -11.44 -7.08 -1.36
C ILE A 7 -10.58 -7.84 -2.36
N ASN A 8 -11.24 -8.64 -3.20
CA ASN A 8 -10.56 -9.39 -4.27
C ASN A 8 -10.64 -8.56 -5.56
N ALA A 9 -9.67 -7.67 -5.72
CA ALA A 9 -9.61 -6.74 -6.85
C ALA A 9 -8.21 -6.13 -6.95
N SER A 10 -7.95 -5.41 -8.05
CA SER A 10 -6.75 -4.57 -8.15
C SER A 10 -6.95 -3.27 -7.38
N CYS A 11 -5.95 -2.87 -6.60
CA CYS A 11 -6.01 -1.58 -5.90
C CYS A 11 -6.07 -0.40 -6.87
N ALA A 12 -5.50 -0.56 -8.08
CA ALA A 12 -5.47 0.49 -9.09
C ALA A 12 -6.85 0.78 -9.70
N ASP A 13 -7.81 -0.13 -9.53
CA ASP A 13 -9.16 0.01 -10.12
C ASP A 13 -10.18 0.59 -9.13
N GLN A 14 -9.79 0.86 -7.89
CA GLN A 14 -10.70 1.35 -6.87
C GLN A 14 -10.99 2.84 -7.04
N THR A 15 -12.23 3.24 -6.76
CA THR A 15 -12.61 4.65 -6.70
C THR A 15 -12.37 5.13 -5.27
N VAL A 16 -11.25 5.79 -5.08
CA VAL A 16 -10.75 6.25 -3.77
C VAL A 16 -10.03 7.58 -3.95
N ASP A 17 -9.78 8.29 -2.85
CA ASP A 17 -8.95 9.49 -2.90
C ASP A 17 -7.53 9.13 -3.34
N VAL A 18 -6.97 8.06 -2.79
CA VAL A 18 -5.57 7.68 -3.02
C VAL A 18 -5.44 6.20 -3.35
N VAL A 19 -4.72 5.90 -4.41
CA VAL A 19 -4.26 4.55 -4.75
C VAL A 19 -2.81 4.43 -4.31
N VAL A 20 -2.46 3.33 -3.63
CA VAL A 20 -1.09 3.07 -3.22
C VAL A 20 -0.36 2.24 -4.26
N ASN A 21 0.84 2.69 -4.62
CA ASN A 21 1.78 1.96 -5.44
C ASN A 21 2.78 1.24 -4.52
N ALA A 22 2.96 -0.05 -4.72
CA ALA A 22 4.06 -0.80 -4.10
C ALA A 22 5.34 -0.45 -4.87
N ALA A 23 6.02 0.59 -4.43
CA ALA A 23 7.12 1.21 -5.13
C ALA A 23 8.46 0.54 -4.81
N ASN A 24 9.43 0.69 -5.73
CA ASN A 24 10.83 0.46 -5.44
C ASN A 24 11.44 1.73 -4.81
N ASP A 25 12.62 1.61 -4.25
CA ASP A 25 13.29 2.71 -3.55
C ASP A 25 13.76 3.84 -4.47
N GLY A 26 13.90 3.56 -5.75
CA GLY A 26 14.25 4.57 -6.75
C GLY A 26 13.06 5.26 -7.38
N LEU A 27 11.85 4.84 -7.06
CA LEU A 27 10.58 5.38 -7.60
C LEU A 27 10.49 5.31 -9.13
N TRP A 28 11.19 4.36 -9.76
CA TRP A 28 11.09 4.17 -11.21
C TRP A 28 9.99 3.17 -11.55
N ALA A 29 9.51 3.25 -12.80
CA ALA A 29 8.45 2.36 -13.28
C ALA A 29 8.94 0.91 -13.32
N GLY A 30 8.42 0.07 -12.42
CA GLY A 30 8.73 -1.34 -12.35
C GLY A 30 7.64 -2.22 -12.93
N GLY A 31 7.69 -3.51 -12.59
CA GLY A 31 6.68 -4.48 -13.00
C GLY A 31 5.49 -4.57 -12.04
N GLY A 32 4.62 -5.54 -12.27
CA GLY A 32 3.45 -5.79 -11.42
C GLY A 32 2.54 -4.58 -11.30
N ILE A 33 2.02 -4.34 -10.09
CA ILE A 33 1.10 -3.22 -9.84
C ILE A 33 1.76 -1.86 -10.15
N CYS A 34 3.07 -1.75 -9.94
CA CYS A 34 3.80 -0.52 -10.24
C CYS A 34 3.70 -0.16 -11.73
N GLY A 35 3.91 -1.14 -12.62
CA GLY A 35 3.75 -0.94 -14.06
C GLY A 35 2.34 -0.57 -14.46
N VAL A 36 1.34 -1.20 -13.83
CA VAL A 36 -0.08 -0.91 -14.06
C VAL A 36 -0.39 0.55 -13.68
N ILE A 37 0.05 0.99 -12.51
CA ILE A 37 -0.21 2.35 -12.01
C ILE A 37 0.47 3.40 -12.91
N PHE A 38 1.75 3.18 -13.27
CA PHE A 38 2.44 4.10 -14.17
C PHE A 38 1.75 4.18 -15.53
N GLY A 39 1.26 3.05 -16.06
CA GLY A 39 0.52 3.01 -17.31
C GLY A 39 -0.80 3.80 -17.25
N LYS A 40 -1.55 3.62 -16.17
CA LYS A 40 -2.85 4.30 -15.97
C LYS A 40 -2.69 5.81 -15.75
N ALA A 41 -1.71 6.21 -14.96
CA ALA A 41 -1.46 7.62 -14.63
C ALA A 41 -0.84 8.40 -15.79
N GLY A 42 -0.09 7.72 -16.62
CA GLY A 42 0.75 8.33 -17.64
C GLY A 42 2.21 8.19 -17.25
N ARG A 43 2.93 7.29 -17.94
CA ARG A 43 4.30 6.92 -17.57
C ARG A 43 5.23 8.13 -17.50
N ALA A 44 5.15 9.03 -18.48
CA ALA A 44 6.02 10.21 -18.54
C ALA A 44 5.72 11.19 -17.41
N GLU A 45 4.45 11.50 -17.19
CA GLU A 45 4.01 12.45 -16.16
C GLU A 45 4.34 11.94 -14.76
N LEU A 46 4.08 10.67 -14.50
CA LEU A 46 4.34 10.10 -13.18
C LEU A 46 5.84 9.95 -12.92
N THR A 47 6.62 9.56 -13.93
CA THR A 47 8.08 9.51 -13.83
C THR A 47 8.65 10.89 -13.48
N GLU A 48 8.18 11.93 -14.15
CA GLU A 48 8.60 13.32 -13.86
C GLU A 48 8.28 13.72 -12.42
N ALA A 49 7.07 13.43 -11.95
CA ALA A 49 6.67 13.76 -10.59
C ALA A 49 7.52 13.01 -9.56
N CYS A 50 7.79 11.73 -9.79
CA CYS A 50 8.62 10.92 -8.91
C CYS A 50 10.07 11.42 -8.87
N SER A 51 10.59 11.96 -9.97
CA SER A 51 11.97 12.44 -10.06
C SER A 51 12.26 13.64 -9.15
N LYS A 52 11.22 14.29 -8.63
CA LYS A 52 11.37 15.41 -7.70
C LYS A 52 11.72 14.99 -6.29
N TYR A 53 11.56 13.71 -5.97
CA TYR A 53 11.96 13.19 -4.67
C TYR A 53 13.42 12.75 -4.70
N LYS A 54 14.11 12.97 -3.58
CA LYS A 54 15.49 12.50 -3.43
C LYS A 54 15.49 10.99 -3.20
N THR A 55 16.16 10.26 -4.08
CA THR A 55 16.25 8.81 -4.00
C THR A 55 17.70 8.36 -3.78
N PRO A 56 17.95 7.13 -3.28
CA PRO A 56 16.93 6.14 -2.91
C PRO A 56 16.18 6.50 -1.65
N LEU A 57 14.91 6.08 -1.57
CA LEU A 57 14.14 6.14 -0.33
C LEU A 57 14.52 4.95 0.56
N ASN A 58 14.14 5.04 1.83
CA ASN A 58 14.33 3.94 2.78
C ASN A 58 13.14 3.00 2.74
N ASP A 59 13.35 1.74 3.11
CA ASP A 59 12.26 0.80 3.33
C ASP A 59 11.31 1.37 4.40
N GLY A 60 10.03 1.34 4.12
CA GLY A 60 9.01 1.93 4.99
C GLY A 60 8.61 3.36 4.65
N ASP A 61 9.34 4.03 3.77
CA ASP A 61 8.99 5.39 3.35
C ASP A 61 7.77 5.41 2.45
N ALA A 62 7.04 6.53 2.49
CA ALA A 62 5.89 6.77 1.62
C ALA A 62 5.89 8.24 1.16
N VAL A 63 5.70 8.46 -0.13
CA VAL A 63 5.63 9.79 -0.74
C VAL A 63 4.42 9.88 -1.66
N ILE A 64 3.96 11.09 -1.93
CA ILE A 64 2.73 11.31 -2.70
C ILE A 64 3.00 12.08 -3.99
N THR A 65 2.26 11.71 -5.04
CA THR A 65 2.23 12.43 -6.31
C THR A 65 0.78 12.60 -6.76
N PRO A 66 0.51 13.51 -7.72
CA PRO A 66 -0.80 13.51 -8.39
C PRO A 66 -1.06 12.19 -9.12
N ALA A 67 -2.32 11.91 -9.42
CA ALA A 67 -2.73 10.71 -10.14
C ALA A 67 -2.79 10.89 -11.66
N PHE A 68 -2.61 12.11 -12.14
CA PHE A 68 -2.61 12.48 -13.57
C PHE A 68 -3.82 11.90 -14.32
N ASN A 69 -3.60 10.95 -15.24
CA ASN A 69 -4.67 10.41 -16.10
C ASN A 69 -5.55 9.38 -15.40
N MET A 70 -5.25 8.98 -14.16
CA MET A 70 -6.15 8.12 -13.39
C MET A 70 -7.39 8.92 -12.97
N THR A 71 -8.57 8.52 -13.47
CA THR A 71 -9.82 9.23 -13.17
C THR A 71 -10.49 8.71 -11.90
N ASN A 72 -10.04 7.57 -11.39
CA ASN A 72 -10.62 6.92 -10.23
C ASN A 72 -9.93 7.29 -8.91
N ALA A 73 -8.87 8.11 -8.96
CA ALA A 73 -8.14 8.56 -7.77
C ALA A 73 -7.67 10.00 -7.94
N LYS A 74 -7.44 10.68 -6.82
CA LYS A 74 -6.94 12.06 -6.81
C LYS A 74 -5.43 12.12 -6.71
N ALA A 75 -4.83 11.12 -6.06
CA ALA A 75 -3.39 11.07 -5.84
C ALA A 75 -2.91 9.62 -5.77
N ILE A 76 -1.59 9.45 -5.87
CA ILE A 76 -0.93 8.16 -5.71
C ILE A 76 0.06 8.30 -4.56
N ILE A 77 0.01 7.38 -3.59
CA ILE A 77 1.05 7.26 -2.57
C ILE A 77 1.97 6.11 -2.98
N HIS A 78 3.27 6.40 -3.04
CA HIS A 78 4.29 5.43 -3.36
C HIS A 78 4.90 4.94 -2.05
N ALA A 79 4.60 3.70 -1.69
CA ALA A 79 5.07 3.08 -0.45
C ALA A 79 6.19 2.09 -0.76
N VAL A 80 7.32 2.24 -0.09
CA VAL A 80 8.49 1.39 -0.32
C VAL A 80 8.50 0.26 0.68
N GLY A 81 8.05 -0.91 0.25
CA GLY A 81 8.12 -2.13 1.06
C GLY A 81 9.51 -2.74 1.05
N PRO A 82 9.88 -3.45 2.12
CA PRO A 82 11.16 -4.14 2.17
C PRO A 82 11.20 -5.34 1.22
N ASN A 83 12.41 -5.73 0.83
CA ASN A 83 12.64 -6.97 0.10
C ASN A 83 13.12 -8.03 1.09
N PHE A 84 12.25 -8.99 1.41
CA PHE A 84 12.55 -10.04 2.38
C PHE A 84 13.61 -11.04 1.91
N ALA A 85 13.93 -11.06 0.62
CA ALA A 85 15.06 -11.84 0.12
C ALA A 85 16.40 -11.22 0.56
N VAL A 86 16.42 -9.91 0.79
CA VAL A 86 17.62 -9.18 1.24
C VAL A 86 17.61 -9.00 2.76
N THR A 87 16.48 -8.64 3.33
CA THR A 87 16.32 -8.38 4.76
C THR A 87 15.18 -9.25 5.33
N PRO A 88 15.45 -10.50 5.73
CA PRO A 88 14.40 -11.46 6.10
C PRO A 88 13.58 -11.08 7.33
N THR A 89 14.02 -10.13 8.14
CA THR A 89 13.36 -9.73 9.38
C THR A 89 12.75 -8.32 9.33
N ALA A 90 12.55 -7.77 8.12
CA ALA A 90 12.10 -6.39 7.92
C ALA A 90 10.59 -6.21 8.13
N PHE A 91 10.02 -6.80 9.18
CA PHE A 91 8.58 -6.71 9.47
C PHE A 91 8.17 -5.31 9.88
N LYS A 92 9.03 -4.60 10.62
CA LYS A 92 8.77 -3.22 11.02
C LYS A 92 8.70 -2.31 9.80
N GLU A 93 9.59 -2.47 8.83
CA GLU A 93 9.63 -1.67 7.62
C GLU A 93 8.37 -1.92 6.76
N LEU A 94 7.86 -3.16 6.75
CA LEU A 94 6.60 -3.46 6.08
C LEU A 94 5.42 -2.78 6.79
N PHE A 95 5.37 -2.86 8.11
CA PHE A 95 4.39 -2.10 8.91
C PHE A 95 4.49 -0.60 8.59
N ASP A 96 5.70 -0.06 8.59
CA ASP A 96 5.94 1.37 8.35
C ASP A 96 5.45 1.80 6.97
N ALA A 97 5.59 0.96 5.94
CA ALA A 97 5.11 1.28 4.60
C ALA A 97 3.59 1.51 4.59
N TYR A 98 2.85 0.69 5.32
CA TYR A 98 1.40 0.88 5.47
C TYR A 98 1.08 2.07 6.37
N TYR A 99 1.72 2.17 7.52
CA TYR A 99 1.44 3.23 8.50
C TYR A 99 1.80 4.61 7.95
N ASN A 100 2.98 4.75 7.36
CA ASN A 100 3.41 6.04 6.80
C ASN A 100 2.52 6.45 5.61
N SER A 101 1.99 5.49 4.86
CA SER A 101 1.01 5.80 3.81
C SER A 101 -0.25 6.42 4.39
N LEU A 102 -0.74 5.91 5.52
CA LEU A 102 -1.90 6.49 6.20
C LEU A 102 -1.61 7.88 6.76
N VAL A 103 -0.41 8.12 7.26
CA VAL A 103 0.01 9.45 7.73
C VAL A 103 0.07 10.44 6.56
N VAL A 104 0.66 10.05 5.43
CA VAL A 104 0.72 10.89 4.23
C VAL A 104 -0.70 11.18 3.71
N LEU A 105 -1.58 10.20 3.72
CA LEU A 105 -2.99 10.37 3.37
C LEU A 105 -3.61 11.48 4.23
N LYS A 106 -3.47 11.37 5.55
CA LYS A 106 -4.01 12.33 6.52
C LYS A 106 -3.42 13.72 6.32
N ASP A 107 -2.11 13.82 6.13
CA ASP A 107 -1.41 15.10 5.98
C ASP A 107 -1.85 15.85 4.72
N ASN A 108 -2.41 15.14 3.73
CA ASN A 108 -2.96 15.73 2.51
C ASN A 108 -4.48 15.89 2.54
N GLY A 109 -5.13 15.59 3.67
CA GLY A 109 -6.56 15.77 3.85
C GLY A 109 -7.45 14.78 3.13
N TYR A 110 -6.91 13.62 2.73
CA TYR A 110 -7.65 12.57 2.06
C TYR A 110 -8.18 11.54 3.06
N HIS A 111 -9.27 10.86 2.71
CA HIS A 111 -9.97 9.97 3.63
C HIS A 111 -10.19 8.55 3.13
N SER A 112 -9.90 8.26 1.86
CA SER A 112 -10.06 6.91 1.32
C SER A 112 -8.81 6.48 0.56
N ILE A 113 -8.43 5.21 0.74
CA ILE A 113 -7.17 4.69 0.24
C ILE A 113 -7.30 3.21 -0.11
N SER A 114 -6.69 2.79 -1.22
CA SER A 114 -6.60 1.39 -1.59
C SER A 114 -5.14 0.95 -1.61
N PHE A 115 -4.87 -0.16 -0.93
CA PHE A 115 -3.53 -0.76 -0.83
C PHE A 115 -3.43 -2.05 -1.63
N PRO A 116 -2.30 -2.29 -2.30
CA PRO A 116 -1.95 -3.65 -2.71
C PRO A 116 -1.39 -4.42 -1.52
N LEU A 117 -1.14 -5.70 -1.67
CA LEU A 117 -0.39 -6.50 -0.69
C LEU A 117 1.10 -6.22 -0.86
N ILE A 118 1.60 -5.24 -0.13
CA ILE A 118 2.98 -4.76 -0.22
C ILE A 118 3.95 -5.89 0.16
N SER A 119 5.03 -6.06 -0.62
CA SER A 119 6.09 -7.06 -0.39
C SER A 119 5.58 -8.51 -0.41
N SER A 120 4.48 -8.81 -1.11
CA SER A 120 3.92 -10.16 -1.15
C SER A 120 4.29 -10.96 -2.41
N GLY A 121 4.82 -10.30 -3.43
CA GLY A 121 5.30 -10.94 -4.66
C GLY A 121 6.78 -11.32 -4.55
N ILE A 122 7.59 -10.86 -5.50
CA ILE A 122 9.03 -11.13 -5.52
C ILE A 122 9.70 -10.67 -4.23
N PHE A 123 9.27 -9.53 -3.68
CA PHE A 123 9.81 -8.99 -2.43
C PHE A 123 9.41 -9.81 -1.19
N GLY A 124 8.51 -10.77 -1.33
CA GLY A 124 8.19 -11.73 -0.27
C GLY A 124 9.37 -12.64 0.10
N GLY A 125 10.29 -12.82 -0.84
CA GLY A 125 11.58 -13.50 -0.60
C GLY A 125 11.41 -14.87 0.04
N SER A 126 12.02 -15.06 1.20
CA SER A 126 12.05 -16.34 1.92
C SER A 126 10.90 -16.52 2.92
N LEU A 127 9.95 -15.57 3.01
CA LEU A 127 8.81 -15.73 3.90
C LEU A 127 7.96 -16.93 3.49
N ASP A 128 7.50 -17.70 4.48
CA ASP A 128 6.64 -18.88 4.23
C ASP A 128 5.28 -18.47 3.65
N ASN A 129 4.72 -17.37 4.16
CA ASN A 129 3.44 -16.86 3.69
C ASN A 129 3.48 -15.33 3.61
N PRO A 130 4.04 -14.76 2.51
CA PRO A 130 4.17 -13.31 2.38
C PRO A 130 2.83 -12.58 2.30
N VAL A 131 1.79 -13.21 1.75
CA VAL A 131 0.45 -12.61 1.71
C VAL A 131 -0.12 -12.44 3.11
N ALA A 132 -0.04 -13.47 3.94
CA ALA A 132 -0.52 -13.40 5.33
C ALA A 132 0.26 -12.34 6.12
N GLU A 133 1.57 -12.28 5.95
CA GLU A 133 2.40 -11.30 6.67
C GLU A 133 2.07 -9.87 6.23
N SER A 134 1.91 -9.64 4.93
CA SER A 134 1.55 -8.32 4.41
C SER A 134 0.17 -7.89 4.91
N THR A 135 -0.81 -8.79 4.90
CA THR A 135 -2.15 -8.55 5.44
C THR A 135 -2.09 -8.18 6.92
N LYS A 136 -1.36 -8.96 7.69
CA LYS A 136 -1.18 -8.73 9.14
C LYS A 136 -0.60 -7.34 9.42
N GLN A 137 0.44 -6.94 8.71
CA GLN A 137 1.07 -5.65 8.94
C GLN A 137 0.17 -4.49 8.52
N CYS A 138 -0.60 -4.64 7.45
CA CYS A 138 -1.60 -3.65 7.06
C CYS A 138 -2.66 -3.45 8.15
N LEU A 139 -3.19 -4.54 8.69
CA LEU A 139 -4.22 -4.49 9.74
C LEU A 139 -3.67 -3.88 11.03
N ARG A 140 -2.43 -4.21 11.39
CA ARG A 140 -1.75 -3.61 12.55
C ARG A 140 -1.53 -2.12 12.36
N ALA A 141 -1.11 -1.71 11.16
CA ALA A 141 -0.90 -0.29 10.84
C ALA A 141 -2.22 0.49 10.91
N TYR A 142 -3.29 -0.07 10.38
CA TYR A 142 -4.62 0.52 10.45
C TYR A 142 -5.05 0.72 11.92
N ARG A 143 -4.89 -0.31 12.75
CA ARG A 143 -5.28 -0.23 14.16
C ARG A 143 -4.47 0.83 14.90
N LYS A 144 -3.16 0.86 14.67
CA LYS A 144 -2.31 1.88 15.31
C LYS A 144 -2.68 3.28 14.84
N PHE A 145 -2.91 3.46 13.54
CA PHE A 145 -3.28 4.77 12.99
C PHE A 145 -4.58 5.27 13.59
N THR A 146 -5.62 4.44 13.67
CA THR A 146 -6.91 4.84 14.24
C THR A 146 -6.83 5.09 15.74
N SER A 147 -5.89 4.46 16.43
CA SER A 147 -5.60 4.73 17.84
C SER A 147 -4.84 6.04 18.01
N ASP A 148 -3.85 6.31 17.15
CA ASP A 148 -3.04 7.53 17.21
C ASP A 148 -3.84 8.78 16.79
N TYR A 149 -4.78 8.64 15.84
CA TYR A 149 -5.57 9.72 15.28
C TYR A 149 -7.06 9.40 15.31
N PRO A 150 -7.67 9.26 16.51
CA PRO A 150 -9.03 8.74 16.64
C PRO A 150 -10.11 9.63 16.01
N GLU A 151 -9.83 10.90 15.77
CA GLU A 151 -10.78 11.83 15.16
C GLU A 151 -10.65 11.94 13.64
N TYR A 152 -9.65 11.28 13.05
CA TYR A 152 -9.44 11.32 11.61
C TYR A 152 -10.08 10.10 10.95
N ASP A 153 -11.10 10.33 10.13
CA ASP A 153 -11.82 9.25 9.44
C ASP A 153 -11.05 8.73 8.24
N VAL A 154 -10.88 7.42 8.18
CA VAL A 154 -10.27 6.75 7.03
C VAL A 154 -11.11 5.54 6.59
N ASP A 155 -11.22 5.37 5.28
CA ASP A 155 -11.80 4.20 4.63
C ASP A 155 -10.69 3.50 3.86
N VAL A 156 -10.28 2.33 4.34
CA VAL A 156 -9.15 1.57 3.80
C VAL A 156 -9.67 0.34 3.08
N LYS A 157 -9.17 0.14 1.86
CA LYS A 157 -9.38 -1.08 1.08
C LYS A 157 -8.05 -1.78 0.90
N LEU A 158 -7.92 -2.98 1.45
CA LEU A 158 -6.77 -3.85 1.19
C LEU A 158 -7.17 -4.79 0.05
N CYS A 159 -6.43 -4.75 -1.04
CA CYS A 159 -6.79 -5.45 -2.27
C CYS A 159 -5.90 -6.66 -2.51
N ALA A 160 -6.51 -7.83 -2.46
CA ALA A 160 -5.89 -9.08 -2.87
C ALA A 160 -6.29 -9.35 -4.32
N PHE A 161 -5.31 -9.45 -5.22
CA PHE A 161 -5.58 -9.48 -6.65
C PHE A 161 -6.07 -10.85 -7.13
N THR A 162 -5.40 -11.93 -6.75
CA THR A 162 -5.77 -13.29 -7.16
C THR A 162 -6.68 -13.96 -6.14
N ALA A 163 -7.41 -15.01 -6.58
CA ALA A 163 -8.25 -15.80 -5.69
C ALA A 163 -7.41 -16.48 -4.58
N THR A 164 -6.20 -16.92 -4.90
CA THR A 164 -5.28 -17.54 -3.93
C THR A 164 -4.84 -16.53 -2.88
N GLU A 165 -4.44 -15.33 -3.31
CA GLU A 165 -4.09 -14.25 -2.39
C GLU A 165 -5.26 -13.87 -1.49
N MET A 166 -6.45 -13.77 -2.06
CA MET A 166 -7.67 -13.46 -1.28
C MET A 166 -7.92 -14.49 -0.20
N LYS A 167 -7.80 -15.77 -0.53
CA LYS A 167 -8.00 -16.86 0.41
C LYS A 167 -6.99 -16.81 1.56
N GLU A 168 -5.73 -16.56 1.26
CA GLU A 168 -4.68 -16.44 2.28
C GLU A 168 -4.86 -15.20 3.15
N ALA A 169 -5.23 -14.08 2.55
CA ALA A 169 -5.48 -12.83 3.28
C ALA A 169 -6.71 -12.91 4.17
N GLU A 170 -7.76 -13.63 3.74
CA GLU A 170 -9.00 -13.77 4.52
C GLU A 170 -8.77 -14.35 5.91
N GLN A 171 -7.84 -15.29 6.06
CA GLN A 171 -7.56 -15.91 7.34
C GLN A 171 -7.08 -14.86 8.37
N GLU A 172 -6.18 -13.98 7.96
CA GLU A 172 -5.69 -12.89 8.81
C GLU A 172 -6.76 -11.84 9.08
N TYR A 173 -7.55 -11.53 8.06
CA TYR A 173 -8.62 -10.54 8.15
C TYR A 173 -9.72 -11.00 9.12
N GLU A 174 -10.14 -12.26 9.05
CA GLU A 174 -11.15 -12.82 9.96
C GLU A 174 -10.63 -12.84 11.40
N ALA A 175 -9.38 -13.22 11.61
CA ALA A 175 -8.76 -13.18 12.94
C ALA A 175 -8.74 -11.74 13.50
N PHE A 176 -8.46 -10.76 12.66
CA PHE A 176 -8.49 -9.34 13.05
C PHE A 176 -9.90 -8.91 13.45
N LYS A 177 -10.92 -9.27 12.69
CA LYS A 177 -12.31 -8.90 13.00
C LYS A 177 -12.78 -9.52 14.31
N GLN A 178 -12.37 -10.76 14.59
CA GLN A 178 -12.75 -11.46 15.82
C GLN A 178 -12.05 -10.90 17.05
N ALA A 179 -10.89 -10.30 16.89
CA ALA A 179 -10.12 -9.69 17.99
C ALA A 179 -10.65 -8.33 18.43
N ASN A 180 -11.59 -7.77 17.70
CA ASN A 180 -12.18 -6.44 18.01
C ASN A 180 -13.55 -6.58 18.68
#